data_b51ac7c765892a78a7c976fc4a462e16
#
_entry.id   b51ac7c765892a78a7c976fc4a462e16
#
_cell.length_a   1.000
_cell.length_b   1.000
_cell.length_c   1.000
_cell.angle_alpha   90.00
_cell.angle_beta   90.00
_cell.angle_gamma   90.00
#
_symmetry.space_group_name_H-M   'P 1'
#
loop_
_entity.id
_entity.type
_entity.pdbx_description
1 polymer ?
#
loop_
_entity_poly.entity_id
_entity_poly.type
_entity_poly.pdbx_seq_one_letter_code
_entity_poly.pdbx_strand_id
1 'polypeptide(L)'
;MSELRVAIAGFGKIARDQHVPAIAATEGVTLAAVASRNASLPGLPHFATIEELLRDGPEIDAVALCTPPQVRRQQAVAALRAGKHVMLEKPPGAAVTELDPLITLAANNSLTLFATWHSRYAPAVEPARAWLSSRRIDKVQINWKEDVRVWHPGQRWIWEPGGLGVFDPGINALSILTRILPSQLFVTAADLSFPSNCAAPIAADVTLTDINALPIAAAFDFRQTGPQSWDIIVDTEEGQLVLSHGGARLAVGDKMLVEAPDTEYRGLYRRFVELVADGTSDVDLTPLRLVADAFLLGNRRTVEPFED
;
A
#
# COMPACT_ATOMS: atom_id res chain seq x y z
N MET A 1 -3.56 -8.84 27.29
CA MET A 1 -3.47 -7.42 26.90
C MET A 1 -4.89 -6.89 26.74
N SER A 2 -5.17 -5.65 27.08
CA SER A 2 -6.48 -5.04 26.75
C SER A 2 -6.63 -4.98 25.22
N GLU A 3 -7.86 -5.13 24.74
CA GLU A 3 -8.18 -5.04 23.32
C GLU A 3 -7.88 -3.64 22.77
N LEU A 4 -7.20 -3.55 21.63
CA LEU A 4 -6.84 -2.30 20.97
C LEU A 4 -8.08 -1.69 20.30
N ARG A 5 -8.57 -0.57 20.81
CA ARG A 5 -9.76 0.13 20.27
C ARG A 5 -9.31 1.04 19.13
N VAL A 6 -9.70 0.70 17.91
CA VAL A 6 -9.32 1.42 16.69
C VAL A 6 -10.50 2.22 16.17
N ALA A 7 -10.28 3.47 15.76
CA ALA A 7 -11.20 4.21 14.91
C ALA A 7 -10.71 4.23 13.46
N ILE A 8 -11.63 4.29 12.50
CA ILE A 8 -11.31 4.48 11.09
C ILE A 8 -11.63 5.92 10.69
N ALA A 9 -10.65 6.64 10.13
CA ALA A 9 -10.86 7.93 9.48
C ALA A 9 -10.80 7.78 7.96
N GLY A 10 -11.90 8.15 7.27
CA GLY A 10 -12.12 7.87 5.86
C GLY A 10 -12.84 6.53 5.66
N PHE A 11 -14.18 6.57 5.52
CA PHE A 11 -14.99 5.36 5.40
C PHE A 11 -15.40 5.10 3.94
N GLY A 12 -14.39 4.99 3.05
CA GLY A 12 -14.54 4.65 1.64
C GLY A 12 -14.65 3.13 1.40
N LYS A 13 -14.48 2.73 0.13
CA LYS A 13 -14.56 1.32 -0.31
C LYS A 13 -13.59 0.44 0.47
N ILE A 14 -12.31 0.82 0.56
CA ILE A 14 -11.28 0.01 1.23
C ILE A 14 -11.58 -0.20 2.73
N ALA A 15 -12.10 0.82 3.40
CA ALA A 15 -12.46 0.72 4.81
C ALA A 15 -13.58 -0.31 5.03
N ARG A 16 -14.63 -0.26 4.19
CA ARG A 16 -15.77 -1.18 4.29
C ARG A 16 -15.41 -2.60 3.89
N ASP A 17 -14.71 -2.76 2.76
CA ASP A 17 -14.50 -4.06 2.14
C ASP A 17 -13.34 -4.82 2.78
N GLN A 18 -12.35 -4.13 3.38
CA GLN A 18 -11.14 -4.72 3.90
C GLN A 18 -10.93 -4.47 5.40
N HIS A 19 -10.92 -3.20 5.85
CA HIS A 19 -10.59 -2.90 7.25
C HIS A 19 -11.63 -3.44 8.23
N VAL A 20 -12.93 -3.20 8.00
CA VAL A 20 -13.99 -3.67 8.91
C VAL A 20 -13.97 -5.17 9.09
N PRO A 21 -14.00 -6.02 8.03
CA PRO A 21 -13.95 -7.46 8.21
C PRO A 21 -12.61 -7.95 8.78
N ALA A 22 -11.50 -7.30 8.47
CA ALA A 22 -10.20 -7.66 9.03
C ALA A 22 -10.13 -7.39 10.54
N ILE A 23 -10.62 -6.25 11.02
CA ILE A 23 -10.72 -5.94 12.45
C ILE A 23 -11.60 -6.99 13.13
N ALA A 24 -12.78 -7.28 12.58
CA ALA A 24 -13.71 -8.25 13.16
C ALA A 24 -13.13 -9.68 13.23
N ALA A 25 -12.18 -10.02 12.36
CA ALA A 25 -11.54 -11.34 12.27
C ALA A 25 -10.18 -11.43 12.97
N THR A 26 -9.71 -10.36 13.62
CA THR A 26 -8.39 -10.31 14.28
C THR A 26 -8.57 -10.19 15.79
N GLU A 27 -7.95 -11.10 16.55
CA GLU A 27 -7.96 -11.04 18.02
C GLU A 27 -7.14 -9.84 18.52
N GLY A 28 -7.58 -9.25 19.62
CA GLY A 28 -6.88 -8.16 20.30
C GLY A 28 -7.13 -6.78 19.69
N VAL A 29 -8.07 -6.64 18.74
CA VAL A 29 -8.44 -5.35 18.15
C VAL A 29 -9.96 -5.26 17.98
N THR A 30 -10.52 -4.07 18.20
CA THR A 30 -11.95 -3.79 18.01
C THR A 30 -12.16 -2.45 17.33
N LEU A 31 -13.21 -2.35 16.51
CA LEU A 31 -13.61 -1.10 15.86
C LEU A 31 -14.53 -0.31 16.81
N ALA A 32 -14.07 0.87 17.24
CA ALA A 32 -14.76 1.67 18.24
C ALA A 32 -15.58 2.83 17.64
N ALA A 33 -15.14 3.41 16.53
CA ALA A 33 -15.79 4.56 15.89
C ALA A 33 -15.36 4.74 14.43
N VAL A 34 -16.12 5.57 13.70
CA VAL A 34 -15.82 5.96 12.32
C VAL A 34 -15.86 7.49 12.21
N ALA A 35 -14.86 8.08 11.54
CA ALA A 35 -14.86 9.48 11.13
C ALA A 35 -14.91 9.59 9.59
N SER A 36 -16.02 10.08 9.04
CA SER A 36 -16.20 10.23 7.59
C SER A 36 -17.35 11.19 7.28
N ARG A 37 -17.17 12.06 6.30
CA ARG A 37 -18.22 12.96 5.82
C ARG A 37 -19.30 12.29 4.99
N ASN A 38 -18.96 11.17 4.34
CA ASN A 38 -19.75 10.62 3.25
C ASN A 38 -20.40 9.27 3.57
N ALA A 39 -20.00 8.60 4.65
CA ALA A 39 -20.51 7.28 4.98
C ALA A 39 -20.35 6.98 6.47
N SER A 40 -21.25 6.15 7.00
CA SER A 40 -21.26 5.66 8.38
C SER A 40 -21.38 4.14 8.41
N LEU A 41 -21.11 3.55 9.57
CA LEU A 41 -21.37 2.13 9.84
C LEU A 41 -22.46 2.02 10.92
N PRO A 42 -23.60 1.38 10.61
CA PRO A 42 -24.67 1.22 11.59
C PRO A 42 -24.17 0.54 12.88
N GLY A 43 -24.63 1.05 14.01
CA GLY A 43 -24.27 0.50 15.33
C GLY A 43 -22.96 1.02 15.92
N LEU A 44 -22.23 1.89 15.21
CA LEU A 44 -21.01 2.52 15.73
C LEU A 44 -21.16 4.04 15.81
N PRO A 45 -20.49 4.70 16.79
CA PRO A 45 -20.33 6.14 16.84
C PRO A 45 -19.73 6.67 15.53
N HIS A 46 -20.34 7.73 14.99
CA HIS A 46 -19.95 8.34 13.74
C HIS A 46 -19.72 9.84 13.90
N PHE A 47 -18.62 10.33 13.31
CA PHE A 47 -18.21 11.74 13.33
C PHE A 47 -17.91 12.21 11.91
N ALA A 48 -18.09 13.49 11.62
CA ALA A 48 -17.81 14.02 10.29
C ALA A 48 -16.29 14.14 10.03
N THR A 49 -15.52 14.46 11.07
CA THR A 49 -14.07 14.67 10.98
C THR A 49 -13.32 13.92 12.08
N ILE A 50 -12.01 13.74 11.88
CA ILE A 50 -11.15 13.13 12.88
C ILE A 50 -11.02 14.03 14.13
N GLU A 51 -11.07 15.35 13.95
CA GLU A 51 -10.99 16.32 15.05
C GLU A 51 -12.21 16.22 15.97
N GLU A 52 -13.42 16.05 15.40
CA GLU A 52 -14.63 15.77 16.16
C GLU A 52 -14.54 14.44 16.91
N LEU A 53 -14.08 13.38 16.22
CA LEU A 53 -13.87 12.07 16.83
C LEU A 53 -12.91 12.15 18.02
N LEU A 54 -11.78 12.84 17.86
CA LEU A 54 -10.76 12.94 18.92
C LEU A 54 -11.22 13.79 20.11
N ARG A 55 -12.13 14.74 19.91
CA ARG A 55 -12.67 15.62 20.96
C ARG A 55 -13.88 15.01 21.68
N ASP A 56 -14.82 14.48 20.93
CA ASP A 56 -16.15 14.12 21.40
C ASP A 56 -16.44 12.61 21.32
N GLY A 57 -15.53 11.83 20.75
CA GLY A 57 -15.70 10.41 20.50
C GLY A 57 -15.49 9.53 21.74
N PRO A 58 -15.73 8.23 21.59
CA PRO A 58 -15.41 7.25 22.61
C PRO A 58 -13.89 7.18 22.83
N GLU A 59 -13.50 6.55 23.91
CA GLU A 59 -12.09 6.27 24.17
C GLU A 59 -11.56 5.28 23.11
N ILE A 60 -10.51 5.70 22.39
CA ILE A 60 -9.81 4.91 21.39
C ILE A 60 -8.31 4.90 21.69
N ASP A 61 -7.62 3.87 21.21
CA ASP A 61 -6.18 3.73 21.37
C ASP A 61 -5.42 4.07 20.08
N ALA A 62 -6.06 3.84 18.93
CA ALA A 62 -5.44 4.02 17.63
C ALA A 62 -6.43 4.54 16.56
N VAL A 63 -5.86 5.07 15.46
CA VAL A 63 -6.62 5.49 14.27
C VAL A 63 -6.01 4.86 13.02
N ALA A 64 -6.86 4.19 12.22
CA ALA A 64 -6.54 3.78 10.85
C ALA A 64 -6.97 4.88 9.87
N LEU A 65 -6.00 5.47 9.16
CA LEU A 65 -6.23 6.58 8.22
C LEU A 65 -6.42 6.03 6.81
N CYS A 66 -7.68 5.90 6.37
CA CYS A 66 -8.10 5.39 5.07
C CYS A 66 -8.51 6.50 4.09
N THR A 67 -8.22 7.75 4.42
CA THR A 67 -8.47 8.91 3.54
C THR A 67 -7.43 8.99 2.41
N PRO A 68 -7.69 9.75 1.33
CA PRO A 68 -6.68 10.03 0.31
C PRO A 68 -5.37 10.57 0.88
N PRO A 69 -4.21 10.27 0.29
CA PRO A 69 -2.91 10.64 0.83
C PRO A 69 -2.71 12.15 1.00
N GLN A 70 -3.35 12.98 0.16
CA GLN A 70 -3.23 14.44 0.19
C GLN A 70 -3.67 15.08 1.52
N VAL A 71 -4.61 14.45 2.25
CA VAL A 71 -5.12 14.97 3.54
C VAL A 71 -4.60 14.19 4.75
N ARG A 72 -3.95 13.07 4.52
CA ARG A 72 -3.57 12.09 5.56
C ARG A 72 -2.56 12.63 6.56
N ARG A 73 -1.58 13.43 6.11
CA ARG A 73 -0.57 14.05 6.99
C ARG A 73 -1.21 14.87 8.13
N GLN A 74 -2.18 15.71 7.79
CA GLN A 74 -2.85 16.55 8.81
C GLN A 74 -3.59 15.70 9.84
N GLN A 75 -4.27 14.66 9.39
CA GLN A 75 -4.99 13.74 10.26
C GLN A 75 -4.05 12.91 11.14
N ALA A 76 -2.90 12.47 10.59
CA ALA A 76 -1.88 11.77 11.37
C ALA A 76 -1.30 12.66 12.47
N VAL A 77 -1.00 13.93 12.17
CA VAL A 77 -0.56 14.92 13.18
C VAL A 77 -1.61 15.09 14.29
N ALA A 78 -2.90 15.21 13.92
CA ALA A 78 -3.97 15.36 14.91
C ALA A 78 -4.06 14.14 15.84
N ALA A 79 -4.03 12.91 15.27
CA ALA A 79 -4.10 11.68 16.04
C ALA A 79 -2.88 11.49 16.96
N LEU A 80 -1.66 11.67 16.43
CA LEU A 80 -0.42 11.56 17.22
C LEU A 80 -0.34 12.58 18.35
N ARG A 81 -0.78 13.83 18.12
CA ARG A 81 -0.85 14.86 19.18
C ARG A 81 -1.91 14.56 20.25
N ALA A 82 -2.96 13.84 19.88
CA ALA A 82 -3.97 13.34 20.81
C ALA A 82 -3.56 12.05 21.53
N GLY A 83 -2.30 11.59 21.38
CA GLY A 83 -1.77 10.40 22.03
C GLY A 83 -2.31 9.10 21.46
N LYS A 84 -2.64 9.06 20.15
CA LYS A 84 -3.17 7.86 19.50
C LYS A 84 -2.12 7.25 18.57
N HIS A 85 -2.00 5.89 18.60
CA HIS A 85 -1.26 5.15 17.60
C HIS A 85 -1.88 5.35 16.23
N VAL A 86 -1.08 5.30 15.15
CA VAL A 86 -1.57 5.60 13.80
C VAL A 86 -1.17 4.49 12.82
N MET A 87 -2.15 3.98 12.10
CA MET A 87 -1.98 3.16 10.91
C MET A 87 -2.26 4.03 9.67
N LEU A 88 -1.29 4.11 8.77
CA LEU A 88 -1.40 4.86 7.51
C LEU A 88 -1.69 3.88 6.37
N GLU A 89 -2.84 4.00 5.71
CA GLU A 89 -3.11 3.27 4.47
C GLU A 89 -2.10 3.62 3.37
N LYS A 90 -1.89 2.69 2.44
CA LYS A 90 -1.01 2.95 1.28
C LYS A 90 -1.67 3.97 0.30
N PRO A 91 -0.86 4.78 -0.36
CA PRO A 91 0.50 5.15 0.02
C PRO A 91 0.48 5.94 1.33
N PRO A 92 1.49 5.85 2.19
CA PRO A 92 1.42 6.44 3.53
C PRO A 92 1.29 7.97 3.54
N GLY A 93 1.61 8.64 2.44
CA GLY A 93 1.49 10.07 2.22
C GLY A 93 1.56 10.43 0.75
N ALA A 94 1.29 11.70 0.43
CA ALA A 94 1.37 12.25 -0.93
C ALA A 94 2.81 12.58 -1.36
N ALA A 95 3.72 12.77 -0.40
CA ALA A 95 5.13 13.02 -0.63
C ALA A 95 5.98 12.29 0.41
N VAL A 96 7.18 11.87 0.01
CA VAL A 96 8.10 11.11 0.89
C VAL A 96 8.48 11.92 2.12
N THR A 97 8.85 13.18 1.93
CA THR A 97 9.39 14.05 2.99
C THR A 97 8.38 14.45 4.06
N GLU A 98 7.08 14.34 3.81
CA GLU A 98 6.08 14.64 4.83
C GLU A 98 5.97 13.56 5.93
N LEU A 99 6.59 12.40 5.71
CA LEU A 99 6.55 11.27 6.64
C LEU A 99 7.63 11.36 7.72
N ASP A 100 8.78 11.97 7.44
CA ASP A 100 9.86 12.13 8.43
C ASP A 100 9.42 12.88 9.69
N PRO A 101 8.68 14.02 9.60
CA PRO A 101 8.10 14.67 10.79
C PRO A 101 7.09 13.81 11.55
N LEU A 102 6.32 12.97 10.86
CA LEU A 102 5.36 12.05 11.52
C LEU A 102 6.07 10.95 12.28
N ILE A 103 7.14 10.38 11.71
CA ILE A 103 8.02 9.39 12.38
C ILE A 103 8.59 9.99 13.65
N THR A 104 9.15 11.21 13.55
CA THR A 104 9.71 11.93 14.69
C THR A 104 8.65 12.22 15.76
N LEU A 105 7.46 12.67 15.35
CA LEU A 105 6.36 12.99 16.27
C LEU A 105 5.87 11.72 16.99
N ALA A 106 5.72 10.60 16.29
CA ALA A 106 5.34 9.32 16.88
C ALA A 106 6.37 8.86 17.91
N ALA A 107 7.66 8.88 17.55
CA ALA A 107 8.75 8.49 18.44
C ALA A 107 8.80 9.36 19.71
N ASN A 108 8.68 10.68 19.58
CA ASN A 108 8.71 11.62 20.72
C ASN A 108 7.54 11.43 21.69
N ASN A 109 6.43 10.88 21.23
CA ASN A 109 5.25 10.60 22.06
C ASN A 109 5.16 9.12 22.47
N SER A 110 6.15 8.28 22.17
CA SER A 110 6.13 6.85 22.43
C SER A 110 4.91 6.16 21.80
N LEU A 111 4.55 6.58 20.58
CA LEU A 111 3.42 6.06 19.82
C LEU A 111 3.90 5.24 18.63
N THR A 112 3.11 4.26 18.26
CA THR A 112 3.31 3.46 17.05
C THR A 112 2.80 4.21 15.82
N LEU A 113 3.66 4.30 14.80
CA LEU A 113 3.30 4.70 13.44
C LEU A 113 3.55 3.52 12.52
N PHE A 114 2.52 3.10 11.77
CA PHE A 114 2.59 1.96 10.87
C PHE A 114 2.19 2.37 9.45
N ALA A 115 3.12 2.28 8.49
CA ALA A 115 2.84 2.45 7.07
C ALA A 115 2.45 1.10 6.47
N THR A 116 1.20 0.95 6.04
CA THR A 116 0.66 -0.33 5.60
C THR A 116 1.04 -0.63 4.15
N TRP A 117 1.73 -1.73 3.96
CA TRP A 117 1.95 -2.34 2.65
C TRP A 117 1.20 -3.67 2.63
N HIS A 118 -0.12 -3.61 2.48
CA HIS A 118 -0.99 -4.77 2.64
C HIS A 118 -0.55 -5.96 1.78
N SER A 119 -0.15 -5.73 0.54
CA SER A 119 0.26 -6.80 -0.39
C SER A 119 1.50 -7.59 0.07
N ARG A 120 2.29 -7.08 1.02
CA ARG A 120 3.35 -7.85 1.67
C ARG A 120 2.84 -9.01 2.52
N TYR A 121 1.57 -8.97 2.92
CA TYR A 121 0.89 -10.00 3.72
C TYR A 121 0.07 -10.97 2.87
N ALA A 122 0.16 -10.87 1.55
CA ALA A 122 -0.40 -11.86 0.66
C ALA A 122 0.28 -13.23 0.89
N PRO A 123 -0.46 -14.35 0.84
CA PRO A 123 -0.03 -15.64 1.39
C PRO A 123 1.24 -16.21 0.73
N ALA A 124 1.53 -15.85 -0.50
CA ALA A 124 2.68 -16.36 -1.24
C ALA A 124 3.96 -15.49 -1.12
N VAL A 125 3.88 -14.31 -0.49
CA VAL A 125 5.01 -13.35 -0.45
C VAL A 125 6.16 -13.85 0.43
N GLU A 126 5.90 -14.27 1.66
CA GLU A 126 6.97 -14.80 2.53
C GLU A 126 7.54 -16.14 2.02
N PRO A 127 6.73 -17.10 1.51
CA PRO A 127 7.27 -18.26 0.79
C PRO A 127 8.17 -17.91 -0.39
N ALA A 128 7.80 -16.91 -1.20
CA ALA A 128 8.64 -16.45 -2.32
C ALA A 128 9.96 -15.87 -1.82
N ARG A 129 9.91 -15.00 -0.78
CA ARG A 129 11.10 -14.45 -0.14
C ARG A 129 12.03 -15.54 0.38
N ALA A 130 11.47 -16.52 1.08
CA ALA A 130 12.25 -17.65 1.61
C ALA A 130 12.90 -18.46 0.49
N TRP A 131 12.16 -18.72 -0.61
CA TRP A 131 12.69 -19.44 -1.76
C TRP A 131 13.81 -18.68 -2.47
N LEU A 132 13.69 -17.36 -2.63
CA LEU A 132 14.70 -16.51 -3.28
C LEU A 132 15.94 -16.25 -2.42
N SER A 133 15.88 -16.38 -1.11
CA SER A 133 16.92 -15.95 -0.17
C SER A 133 18.29 -16.60 -0.37
N SER A 134 18.35 -17.79 -0.97
CA SER A 134 19.57 -18.55 -1.19
C SER A 134 19.90 -18.75 -2.68
N ARG A 135 19.21 -18.04 -3.59
CA ARG A 135 19.32 -18.25 -5.02
C ARG A 135 19.88 -17.01 -5.71
N ARG A 136 20.65 -17.25 -6.76
CA ARG A 136 21.07 -16.17 -7.65
C ARG A 136 19.90 -15.79 -8.55
N ILE A 137 19.56 -14.51 -8.53
CA ILE A 137 18.50 -13.93 -9.34
C ILE A 137 19.15 -13.35 -10.59
N ASP A 138 18.64 -13.72 -11.76
CA ASP A 138 19.18 -13.30 -13.05
C ASP A 138 18.38 -12.14 -13.67
N LYS A 139 17.05 -12.10 -13.44
CA LYS A 139 16.17 -11.08 -13.99
C LYS A 139 14.85 -11.03 -13.21
N VAL A 140 14.21 -9.86 -13.18
CA VAL A 140 12.85 -9.68 -12.67
C VAL A 140 11.97 -8.95 -13.67
N GLN A 141 10.74 -9.39 -13.81
CA GLN A 141 9.72 -8.74 -14.62
C GLN A 141 8.42 -8.59 -13.81
N ILE A 142 7.86 -7.40 -13.82
CA ILE A 142 6.57 -7.08 -13.22
C ILE A 142 5.58 -6.75 -14.32
N ASN A 143 4.42 -7.40 -14.30
CA ASN A 143 3.25 -7.05 -15.10
C ASN A 143 2.10 -6.75 -14.15
N TRP A 144 1.79 -5.46 -13.95
CA TRP A 144 0.73 -5.04 -13.04
C TRP A 144 -0.24 -4.12 -13.78
N LYS A 145 -1.27 -4.74 -14.31
CA LYS A 145 -2.19 -4.10 -15.25
C LYS A 145 -3.63 -4.43 -14.89
N GLU A 146 -4.49 -3.42 -14.90
CA GLU A 146 -5.89 -3.54 -14.55
C GLU A 146 -6.74 -2.47 -15.24
N ASP A 147 -8.05 -2.61 -15.22
CA ASP A 147 -8.97 -1.57 -15.64
C ASP A 147 -9.32 -0.66 -14.46
N VAL A 148 -8.90 0.59 -14.52
CA VAL A 148 -9.17 1.59 -13.49
C VAL A 148 -10.67 1.80 -13.24
N ARG A 149 -11.52 1.64 -14.26
CA ARG A 149 -12.98 1.78 -14.15
C ARG A 149 -13.60 0.67 -13.29
N VAL A 150 -12.96 -0.50 -13.27
CA VAL A 150 -13.42 -1.66 -12.47
C VAL A 150 -12.90 -1.55 -11.03
N TRP A 151 -11.62 -1.22 -10.86
CA TRP A 151 -10.97 -1.31 -9.56
C TRP A 151 -11.01 0.00 -8.76
N HIS A 152 -11.06 1.15 -9.45
CA HIS A 152 -11.05 2.49 -8.85
C HIS A 152 -12.18 3.40 -9.34
N PRO A 153 -13.43 2.93 -9.45
CA PRO A 153 -14.52 3.70 -10.03
C PRO A 153 -14.75 5.00 -9.26
N GLY A 154 -14.74 6.14 -9.98
CA GLY A 154 -15.03 7.47 -9.42
C GLY A 154 -13.97 8.01 -8.45
N GLN A 155 -12.80 7.38 -8.32
CA GLN A 155 -11.73 7.83 -7.41
C GLN A 155 -10.90 8.95 -8.04
N ARG A 156 -11.46 10.15 -8.18
CA ARG A 156 -10.83 11.29 -8.84
C ARG A 156 -9.48 11.71 -8.24
N TRP A 157 -9.32 11.53 -6.93
CA TRP A 157 -8.09 11.89 -6.21
C TRP A 157 -6.83 11.21 -6.74
N ILE A 158 -6.96 10.03 -7.40
CA ILE A 158 -5.83 9.30 -7.99
C ILE A 158 -5.16 10.12 -9.09
N TRP A 159 -5.95 10.91 -9.81
CA TRP A 159 -5.54 11.72 -10.97
C TRP A 159 -5.07 13.12 -10.61
N GLU A 160 -5.31 13.56 -9.37
CA GLU A 160 -4.97 14.90 -8.87
C GLU A 160 -3.50 14.95 -8.40
N PRO A 161 -2.90 16.16 -8.25
CA PRO A 161 -1.59 16.30 -7.63
C PRO A 161 -1.53 15.63 -6.25
N GLY A 162 -0.52 14.81 -6.03
CA GLY A 162 -0.39 13.98 -4.83
C GLY A 162 -1.11 12.64 -4.91
N GLY A 163 -1.91 12.41 -5.97
CA GLY A 163 -2.35 11.09 -6.39
C GLY A 163 -1.27 10.40 -7.21
N LEU A 164 -1.32 9.09 -7.29
CA LEU A 164 -0.26 8.29 -7.90
C LEU A 164 -0.59 7.78 -9.31
N GLY A 165 -1.83 7.97 -9.81
CA GLY A 165 -2.26 7.37 -11.07
C GLY A 165 -2.06 5.86 -11.06
N VAL A 166 -1.50 5.31 -12.13
CA VAL A 166 -1.22 3.87 -12.27
C VAL A 166 -0.32 3.30 -11.17
N PHE A 167 0.44 4.12 -10.48
CA PHE A 167 1.21 3.65 -9.32
C PHE A 167 0.35 3.44 -8.07
N ASP A 168 -0.93 3.79 -8.05
CA ASP A 168 -1.78 3.46 -6.89
C ASP A 168 -1.88 1.93 -6.68
N PRO A 169 -2.21 1.09 -7.69
CA PRO A 169 -2.01 -0.36 -7.59
C PRO A 169 -0.56 -0.77 -7.84
N GLY A 170 0.20 -0.07 -8.68
CA GLY A 170 1.59 -0.43 -9.01
C GLY A 170 2.53 -0.43 -7.80
N ILE A 171 2.27 0.41 -6.80
CA ILE A 171 3.05 0.45 -5.56
C ILE A 171 2.90 -0.85 -4.73
N ASN A 172 1.82 -1.60 -4.91
CA ASN A 172 1.64 -2.91 -4.31
C ASN A 172 2.69 -3.89 -4.84
N ALA A 173 2.89 -3.94 -6.17
CA ALA A 173 3.96 -4.74 -6.77
C ALA A 173 5.35 -4.32 -6.26
N LEU A 174 5.62 -3.01 -6.18
CA LEU A 174 6.89 -2.50 -5.64
C LEU A 174 7.06 -2.85 -4.16
N SER A 175 5.98 -2.87 -3.38
CA SER A 175 6.02 -3.27 -1.98
C SER A 175 6.35 -4.75 -1.81
N ILE A 176 5.79 -5.61 -2.64
CA ILE A 176 6.14 -7.03 -2.70
C ILE A 176 7.59 -7.20 -3.14
N LEU A 177 7.98 -6.55 -4.24
CA LEU A 177 9.33 -6.65 -4.81
C LEU A 177 10.41 -6.34 -3.77
N THR A 178 10.27 -5.20 -3.07
CA THR A 178 11.20 -4.77 -2.02
C THR A 178 11.18 -5.67 -0.78
N ARG A 179 10.16 -6.52 -0.63
CA ARG A 179 10.07 -7.51 0.43
C ARG A 179 10.75 -8.83 0.08
N ILE A 180 10.62 -9.28 -1.17
CA ILE A 180 11.11 -10.60 -1.59
C ILE A 180 12.56 -10.59 -2.06
N LEU A 181 13.05 -9.45 -2.58
CA LEU A 181 14.44 -9.34 -3.03
C LEU A 181 15.38 -9.00 -1.87
N PRO A 182 16.60 -9.58 -1.84
CA PRO A 182 17.55 -9.35 -0.76
C PRO A 182 18.28 -7.99 -0.83
N SER A 183 18.33 -7.39 -2.03
CA SER A 183 19.09 -6.16 -2.29
C SER A 183 18.21 -4.93 -2.29
N GLN A 184 18.78 -3.78 -1.96
CA GLN A 184 18.13 -2.47 -2.15
C GLN A 184 18.05 -2.13 -3.63
N LEU A 185 16.90 -1.61 -4.04
CA LEU A 185 16.58 -1.28 -5.43
C LEU A 185 16.56 0.22 -5.64
N PHE A 186 16.85 0.64 -6.88
CA PHE A 186 16.69 2.03 -7.34
C PHE A 186 16.22 2.06 -8.79
N VAL A 187 15.52 3.14 -9.14
CA VAL A 187 15.03 3.39 -10.51
C VAL A 187 16.19 3.95 -11.34
N THR A 188 16.33 3.46 -12.57
CA THR A 188 17.30 3.97 -13.54
C THR A 188 16.66 4.68 -14.72
N ALA A 189 15.42 4.33 -15.07
CA ALA A 189 14.64 5.00 -16.11
C ALA A 189 13.15 4.76 -15.89
N ALA A 190 12.31 5.66 -16.41
CA ALA A 190 10.87 5.45 -16.51
C ALA A 190 10.31 6.16 -17.75
N ASP A 191 9.26 5.59 -18.35
CA ASP A 191 8.44 6.20 -19.37
C ASP A 191 7.00 6.30 -18.85
N LEU A 192 6.50 7.53 -18.67
CA LEU A 192 5.23 7.82 -18.03
C LEU A 192 4.22 8.40 -19.04
N SER A 193 3.07 7.76 -19.18
CA SER A 193 1.98 8.20 -20.06
C SER A 193 0.92 8.96 -19.27
N PHE A 194 0.79 10.26 -19.52
CA PHE A 194 -0.18 11.13 -18.84
C PHE A 194 -1.37 11.43 -19.73
N PRO A 195 -2.61 11.11 -19.36
CA PRO A 195 -3.77 11.64 -20.03
C PRO A 195 -3.74 13.17 -20.01
N SER A 196 -4.12 13.81 -21.10
CA SER A 196 -4.05 15.27 -21.24
C SER A 196 -4.88 16.05 -20.20
N ASN A 197 -5.85 15.39 -19.58
CA ASN A 197 -6.73 15.92 -18.53
C ASN A 197 -6.39 15.45 -17.11
N CYS A 198 -5.26 14.75 -16.91
CA CYS A 198 -4.86 14.19 -15.59
C CYS A 198 -3.47 14.69 -15.17
N ALA A 199 -3.26 14.82 -13.86
CA ALA A 199 -1.96 15.18 -13.30
C ALA A 199 -1.10 13.95 -12.94
N ALA A 200 -1.63 12.72 -13.08
CA ALA A 200 -0.94 11.48 -12.79
C ALA A 200 -0.99 10.51 -13.99
N PRO A 201 -0.02 9.58 -14.12
CA PRO A 201 0.09 8.73 -15.30
C PRO A 201 -0.95 7.60 -15.31
N ILE A 202 -1.43 7.25 -16.50
CA ILE A 202 -2.32 6.10 -16.74
C ILE A 202 -1.54 4.81 -17.04
N ALA A 203 -0.29 4.94 -17.49
CA ALA A 203 0.62 3.82 -17.69
C ALA A 203 2.06 4.25 -17.41
N ALA A 204 2.87 3.29 -17.00
CA ALA A 204 4.29 3.51 -16.72
C ALA A 204 5.10 2.24 -17.03
N ASP A 205 6.19 2.41 -17.77
CA ASP A 205 7.24 1.42 -17.88
C ASP A 205 8.45 1.88 -17.08
N VAL A 206 8.89 1.09 -16.10
CA VAL A 206 9.95 1.46 -15.15
C VAL A 206 11.07 0.45 -15.21
N THR A 207 12.29 0.93 -15.35
CA THR A 207 13.51 0.12 -15.22
C THR A 207 14.14 0.36 -13.86
N LEU A 208 14.36 -0.73 -13.13
CA LEU A 208 15.01 -0.72 -11.82
C LEU A 208 16.25 -1.64 -11.87
N THR A 209 17.10 -1.47 -10.89
CA THR A 209 18.26 -2.33 -10.67
C THR A 209 18.67 -2.32 -9.19
N ASP A 210 19.66 -3.14 -8.85
CA ASP A 210 20.37 -3.09 -7.57
C ASP A 210 21.86 -2.75 -7.81
N ILE A 211 22.65 -2.73 -6.75
CA ILE A 211 24.09 -2.44 -6.83
C ILE A 211 24.87 -3.48 -7.66
N ASN A 212 24.33 -4.65 -7.87
CA ASN A 212 24.91 -5.74 -8.66
C ASN A 212 24.43 -5.76 -10.11
N ALA A 213 23.73 -4.70 -10.54
CA ALA A 213 23.18 -4.56 -11.89
C ALA A 213 22.11 -5.60 -12.28
N LEU A 214 21.31 -6.09 -11.29
CA LEU A 214 20.17 -6.96 -11.55
C LEU A 214 19.17 -6.26 -12.48
N PRO A 215 18.86 -6.82 -13.67
CA PRO A 215 17.87 -6.22 -14.57
C PRO A 215 16.45 -6.45 -14.06
N ILE A 216 15.72 -5.36 -13.83
CA ILE A 216 14.32 -5.38 -13.38
C ILE A 216 13.51 -4.46 -14.28
N ALA A 217 12.45 -5.01 -14.90
CA ALA A 217 11.49 -4.26 -15.71
C ALA A 217 10.09 -4.36 -15.10
N ALA A 218 9.41 -3.22 -14.97
CA ALA A 218 8.05 -3.16 -14.46
C ALA A 218 7.14 -2.41 -15.45
N ALA A 219 6.05 -3.05 -15.86
CA ALA A 219 5.02 -2.49 -16.72
C ALA A 219 3.71 -2.34 -15.92
N PHE A 220 3.25 -1.10 -15.79
CA PHE A 220 2.01 -0.71 -15.13
C PHE A 220 1.04 -0.12 -16.15
N ASP A 221 -0.22 -0.56 -16.16
CA ASP A 221 -1.22 -0.01 -17.07
C ASP A 221 -2.63 -0.08 -16.47
N PHE A 222 -3.32 1.05 -16.46
CA PHE A 222 -4.70 1.19 -16.01
C PHE A 222 -5.75 0.96 -17.11
N ARG A 223 -5.30 0.67 -18.33
CA ARG A 223 -6.18 0.53 -19.50
C ARG A 223 -6.46 -0.93 -19.89
N GLN A 224 -5.96 -1.90 -19.11
CA GLN A 224 -6.16 -3.31 -19.42
C GLN A 224 -7.62 -3.70 -19.20
N THR A 225 -8.35 -3.91 -20.26
CA THR A 225 -9.71 -4.47 -20.23
C THR A 225 -9.66 -6.01 -20.14
N GLY A 226 -10.66 -6.61 -19.49
CA GLY A 226 -10.71 -8.05 -19.27
C GLY A 226 -9.96 -8.46 -17.99
N PRO A 227 -9.41 -9.69 -17.91
CA PRO A 227 -8.69 -10.15 -16.73
C PRO A 227 -7.46 -9.28 -16.45
N GLN A 228 -7.31 -8.88 -15.19
CA GLN A 228 -6.12 -8.16 -14.72
C GLN A 228 -4.89 -9.08 -14.70
N SER A 229 -3.71 -8.46 -14.77
CA SER A 229 -2.41 -9.10 -14.57
C SER A 229 -1.76 -8.47 -13.34
N TRP A 230 -1.54 -9.23 -12.29
CA TRP A 230 -0.85 -8.81 -11.05
C TRP A 230 0.25 -9.82 -10.78
N ASP A 231 1.31 -9.77 -11.61
CA ASP A 231 2.34 -10.81 -11.66
C ASP A 231 3.74 -10.23 -11.45
N ILE A 232 4.55 -10.95 -10.68
CA ILE A 232 5.98 -10.74 -10.52
C ILE A 232 6.67 -12.05 -10.90
N ILE A 233 7.53 -11.98 -11.93
CA ILE A 233 8.25 -13.09 -12.50
C ILE A 233 9.73 -12.92 -12.18
N VAL A 234 10.35 -13.92 -11.58
CA VAL A 234 11.77 -13.90 -11.20
C VAL A 234 12.49 -15.06 -11.82
N ASP A 235 13.42 -14.78 -12.72
CA ASP A 235 14.31 -15.78 -13.32
C ASP A 235 15.51 -16.01 -12.40
N THR A 236 15.81 -17.28 -12.11
CA THR A 236 16.95 -17.70 -11.29
C THR A 236 17.68 -18.87 -11.93
N GLU A 237 18.89 -19.20 -11.45
CA GLU A 237 19.64 -20.37 -11.90
C GLU A 237 18.92 -21.71 -11.67
N GLU A 238 17.95 -21.76 -10.75
CA GLU A 238 17.18 -22.97 -10.44
C GLU A 238 15.77 -22.99 -11.08
N GLY A 239 15.48 -22.02 -11.95
CA GLY A 239 14.20 -21.91 -12.66
C GLY A 239 13.47 -20.59 -12.44
N GLN A 240 12.30 -20.48 -13.04
CA GLN A 240 11.48 -19.29 -12.96
C GLN A 240 10.48 -19.39 -11.80
N LEU A 241 10.48 -18.39 -10.93
CA LEU A 241 9.47 -18.18 -9.91
C LEU A 241 8.42 -17.20 -10.45
N VAL A 242 7.15 -17.53 -10.27
CA VAL A 242 6.01 -16.67 -10.62
C VAL A 242 5.13 -16.45 -9.40
N LEU A 243 5.10 -15.20 -8.92
CA LEU A 243 4.08 -14.68 -8.02
C LEU A 243 2.95 -14.11 -8.86
N SER A 244 1.74 -14.59 -8.71
CA SER A 244 0.58 -14.12 -9.47
C SER A 244 -0.62 -13.83 -8.58
N HIS A 245 -1.67 -13.19 -9.18
CA HIS A 245 -2.88 -12.79 -8.45
C HIS A 245 -2.57 -11.91 -7.23
N GLY A 246 -1.64 -10.95 -7.38
CA GLY A 246 -1.26 -10.05 -6.30
C GLY A 246 -0.51 -10.69 -5.15
N GLY A 247 0.05 -11.89 -5.34
CA GLY A 247 0.73 -12.65 -4.29
C GLY A 247 -0.14 -13.73 -3.64
N ALA A 248 -1.32 -14.03 -4.19
CA ALA A 248 -2.15 -15.15 -3.72
C ALA A 248 -1.60 -16.52 -4.18
N ARG A 249 -0.81 -16.53 -5.26
CA ARG A 249 -0.25 -17.75 -5.86
C ARG A 249 1.26 -17.66 -6.05
N LEU A 250 1.94 -18.77 -5.80
CA LEU A 250 3.37 -18.96 -6.07
C LEU A 250 3.58 -20.24 -6.84
N ALA A 251 4.21 -20.14 -8.01
CA ALA A 251 4.68 -21.29 -8.77
C ALA A 251 6.19 -21.21 -9.03
N VAL A 252 6.85 -22.35 -9.16
CA VAL A 252 8.25 -22.48 -9.61
C VAL A 252 8.27 -23.49 -10.73
N GLY A 253 8.63 -23.06 -11.95
CA GLY A 253 8.40 -23.84 -13.15
C GLY A 253 6.93 -24.27 -13.24
N ASP A 254 6.67 -25.55 -13.46
CA ASP A 254 5.31 -26.11 -13.56
C ASP A 254 4.69 -26.46 -12.19
N LYS A 255 5.40 -26.23 -11.07
CA LYS A 255 4.96 -26.65 -9.74
C LYS A 255 4.31 -25.48 -9.00
N MET A 256 3.01 -25.59 -8.69
CA MET A 256 2.33 -24.71 -7.74
C MET A 256 2.80 -25.02 -6.31
N LEU A 257 3.34 -24.01 -5.62
CA LEU A 257 3.82 -24.11 -4.24
C LEU A 257 2.82 -23.55 -3.24
N VAL A 258 2.16 -22.44 -3.58
CA VAL A 258 1.15 -21.79 -2.76
C VAL A 258 -0.02 -21.36 -3.63
N GLU A 259 -1.23 -21.64 -3.18
CA GLU A 259 -2.47 -21.07 -3.66
C GLU A 259 -3.41 -20.95 -2.47
N ALA A 260 -3.71 -19.70 -2.05
CA ALA A 260 -4.49 -19.45 -0.85
C ALA A 260 -5.35 -18.19 -0.99
N PRO A 261 -6.47 -18.10 -0.25
CA PRO A 261 -7.28 -16.90 -0.20
C PRO A 261 -6.50 -15.72 0.40
N ASP A 262 -6.98 -14.51 0.12
CA ASP A 262 -6.42 -13.26 0.64
C ASP A 262 -6.38 -13.21 2.18
N THR A 263 -5.22 -12.83 2.70
CA THR A 263 -4.97 -12.64 4.14
C THR A 263 -4.36 -11.28 4.45
N GLU A 264 -4.26 -10.39 3.48
CA GLU A 264 -3.50 -9.16 3.53
C GLU A 264 -3.87 -8.28 4.72
N TYR A 265 -5.13 -7.86 4.81
CA TYR A 265 -5.58 -6.95 5.87
C TYR A 265 -5.62 -7.60 7.26
N ARG A 266 -5.89 -8.90 7.34
CA ARG A 266 -5.76 -9.62 8.62
C ARG A 266 -4.30 -9.67 9.08
N GLY A 267 -3.36 -9.83 8.16
CA GLY A 267 -1.93 -9.73 8.43
C GLY A 267 -1.53 -8.35 8.93
N LEU A 268 -2.05 -7.27 8.32
CA LEU A 268 -1.83 -5.90 8.77
C LEU A 268 -2.29 -5.67 10.21
N TYR A 269 -3.52 -6.06 10.55
CA TYR A 269 -4.04 -5.82 11.90
C TYR A 269 -3.33 -6.64 12.96
N ARG A 270 -2.95 -7.90 12.68
CA ARG A 270 -2.07 -8.67 13.58
C ARG A 270 -0.76 -7.95 13.82
N ARG A 271 -0.11 -7.50 12.74
CA ARG A 271 1.15 -6.76 12.86
C ARG A 271 0.99 -5.47 13.63
N PHE A 272 -0.10 -4.75 13.44
CA PHE A 272 -0.36 -3.50 14.17
C PHE A 272 -0.53 -3.73 15.66
N VAL A 273 -1.27 -4.76 16.07
CA VAL A 273 -1.41 -5.16 17.49
C VAL A 273 -0.05 -5.51 18.09
N GLU A 274 0.80 -6.27 17.38
CA GLU A 274 2.18 -6.58 17.81
C GLU A 274 3.01 -5.32 17.98
N LEU A 275 3.03 -4.43 16.98
CA LEU A 275 3.80 -3.18 17.02
C LEU A 275 3.39 -2.28 18.20
N VAL A 276 2.11 -2.18 18.47
CA VAL A 276 1.59 -1.41 19.62
C VAL A 276 2.00 -2.05 20.94
N ALA A 277 1.91 -3.38 21.03
CA ALA A 277 2.31 -4.12 22.23
C ALA A 277 3.81 -4.00 22.52
N ASP A 278 4.64 -3.99 21.48
CA ASP A 278 6.10 -3.88 21.57
C ASP A 278 6.57 -2.42 21.70
N GLY A 279 5.67 -1.43 21.55
CA GLY A 279 6.02 -0.01 21.55
C GLY A 279 6.91 0.40 20.37
N THR A 280 6.79 -0.28 19.23
CA THR A 280 7.63 -0.06 18.04
C THR A 280 6.82 0.49 16.87
N SER A 281 7.50 1.02 15.86
CA SER A 281 6.91 1.50 14.61
C SER A 281 7.47 0.70 13.42
N ASP A 282 6.70 0.62 12.33
CA ASP A 282 7.13 0.04 11.06
C ASP A 282 6.74 1.00 9.93
N VAL A 283 7.71 1.82 9.50
CA VAL A 283 7.52 2.86 8.49
C VAL A 283 8.58 2.71 7.40
N ASP A 284 8.39 1.69 6.56
CA ASP A 284 9.22 1.52 5.37
C ASP A 284 8.73 2.46 4.25
N LEU A 285 9.56 3.38 3.82
CA LEU A 285 9.27 4.34 2.75
C LEU A 285 9.78 3.89 1.39
N THR A 286 10.45 2.74 1.30
CA THR A 286 11.12 2.29 0.06
C THR A 286 10.17 2.22 -1.14
N PRO A 287 8.96 1.64 -1.07
CA PRO A 287 8.06 1.61 -2.23
C PRO A 287 7.66 3.01 -2.71
N LEU A 288 7.40 3.94 -1.78
CA LEU A 288 7.04 5.32 -2.12
C LEU A 288 8.24 6.10 -2.72
N ARG A 289 9.46 5.85 -2.25
CA ARG A 289 10.67 6.42 -2.83
C ARG A 289 10.88 5.98 -4.27
N LEU A 290 10.69 4.69 -4.56
CA LEU A 290 10.78 4.18 -5.94
C LEU A 290 9.76 4.84 -6.88
N VAL A 291 8.53 5.07 -6.41
CA VAL A 291 7.53 5.83 -7.17
C VAL A 291 7.98 7.28 -7.37
N ALA A 292 8.46 7.95 -6.33
CA ALA A 292 8.95 9.32 -6.43
C ALA A 292 10.14 9.44 -7.41
N ASP A 293 11.06 8.49 -7.40
CA ASP A 293 12.19 8.43 -8.32
C ASP A 293 11.73 8.18 -9.76
N ALA A 294 10.71 7.34 -9.98
CA ALA A 294 10.11 7.16 -11.30
C ALA A 294 9.48 8.45 -11.84
N PHE A 295 8.83 9.26 -10.99
CA PHE A 295 8.34 10.58 -11.38
C PHE A 295 9.47 11.58 -11.65
N LEU A 296 10.58 11.51 -10.91
CA LEU A 296 11.73 12.40 -11.04
C LEU A 296 12.54 12.13 -12.32
N LEU A 297 12.79 10.85 -12.60
CA LEU A 297 13.64 10.39 -13.71
C LEU A 297 12.86 10.12 -14.99
N GLY A 298 11.53 10.05 -14.90
CA GLY A 298 10.68 9.59 -15.98
C GLY A 298 10.52 10.57 -17.14
N ASN A 299 10.64 10.06 -18.35
CA ASN A 299 10.19 10.75 -19.55
C ASN A 299 8.66 10.83 -19.51
N ARG A 300 8.11 12.04 -19.69
CA ARG A 300 6.67 12.26 -19.71
C ARG A 300 6.17 12.40 -21.13
N ARG A 301 5.16 11.63 -21.51
CA ARG A 301 4.42 11.79 -22.75
C ARG A 301 2.93 12.01 -22.48
N THR A 302 2.35 12.95 -23.17
CA THR A 302 0.90 13.16 -23.14
C THR A 302 0.22 12.14 -24.04
N VAL A 303 -0.85 11.54 -23.53
CA VAL A 303 -1.72 10.61 -24.28
C VAL A 303 -3.15 11.15 -24.33
N GLU A 304 -4.04 10.45 -25.03
CA GLU A 304 -5.47 10.80 -25.11
C GLU A 304 -6.07 11.04 -23.73
N PRO A 305 -7.05 11.95 -23.60
CA PRO A 305 -7.70 12.21 -22.33
C PRO A 305 -8.35 10.92 -21.79
N PHE A 306 -8.32 10.76 -20.48
CA PHE A 306 -9.02 9.67 -19.81
C PHE A 306 -10.43 10.12 -19.45
N GLU A 307 -11.41 9.28 -19.78
CA GLU A 307 -12.84 9.43 -19.44
C GLU A 307 -13.25 8.19 -18.62
N ASP A 308 -13.88 8.45 -17.45
CA ASP A 308 -14.38 7.42 -16.51
C ASP A 308 -15.57 6.66 -17.11
#